data_0437c545b3444f222fa65a7c36dd9152
#
_entry.id   0437c545b3444f222fa65a7c36dd9152
#
_cell.length_a   1.000
_cell.length_b   1.000
_cell.length_c   1.000
_cell.angle_alpha   90.00
_cell.angle_beta   90.00
_cell.angle_gamma   90.00
#
_symmetry.space_group_name_H-M   'P 1'
#
loop_
_entity.id
_entity.type
_entity.pdbx_description
1 polymer ?
#
loop_
_entity_poly.entity_id
_entity_poly.type
_entity_poly.pdbx_seq_one_letter_code
_entity_poly.pdbx_strand_id
1 'polypeptide(L)'
;MTLRPAIEMSGGYDTNPNRIPNPSGGSSLLKTEAGLLADSDWERHALSAVLRGTHYRYFETPAADRPEVDGALRLRLDALRDTTIDFETIGRLTTQQPGLEQPFVGSSRGQILEGGLGAGVTQRFGDASLGLKGTVGRQVYEAIPLGNGQSLSQSDRDLNSYGVTLRGGYEVSPGIKPFAEFTGDRRIYDQAIDAGGYRRSSSGQAVRAGTTLEITRLIVGEASVGYGQRQYDDPRLQPIDGFLANASLIWTPTALTTVAFKAGTELSETTVSGASGAIVHSAGIEVTHALRRYLSLSALRDGSQTLYQGVPITEDRLTAGLRLDWKLNRSVVVRASVTHEQLDSSIPGADYTANVYLVGLRLQR
;
A
#
# COMPACT_ATOMS: atom_id res chain seq x y z
N MET A 1 3.79 -8.65 26.57
CA MET A 1 4.18 -8.26 25.20
C MET A 1 4.66 -9.47 24.44
N THR A 2 4.04 -9.80 23.31
CA THR A 2 4.40 -10.94 22.47
C THR A 2 5.18 -10.44 21.26
N LEU A 3 6.41 -10.98 21.08
CA LEU A 3 7.27 -10.69 19.93
C LEU A 3 7.34 -11.93 19.04
N ARG A 4 7.09 -11.73 17.75
CA ARG A 4 7.11 -12.79 16.72
C ARG A 4 8.08 -12.42 15.62
N PRO A 5 9.39 -12.70 15.80
CA PRO A 5 10.37 -12.49 14.75
C PRO A 5 10.28 -13.57 13.69
N ALA A 6 10.61 -13.22 12.46
CA ALA A 6 10.75 -14.16 11.35
C ALA A 6 11.86 -13.70 10.40
N ILE A 7 12.56 -14.66 9.83
CA ILE A 7 13.51 -14.43 8.73
C ILE A 7 13.23 -15.44 7.62
N GLU A 8 13.29 -14.99 6.37
CA GLU A 8 13.07 -15.83 5.19
C GLU A 8 14.19 -15.60 4.18
N MET A 9 14.69 -16.68 3.59
CA MET A 9 15.60 -16.63 2.45
C MET A 9 15.01 -17.49 1.34
N SER A 10 14.83 -16.90 0.15
CA SER A 10 14.24 -17.57 -1.01
C SER A 10 15.12 -17.32 -2.23
N GLY A 11 15.48 -18.39 -2.90
CA GLY A 11 16.11 -18.35 -4.23
C GLY A 11 15.08 -18.53 -5.33
N GLY A 12 15.33 -17.96 -6.48
CA GLY A 12 14.40 -18.08 -7.58
C GLY A 12 14.82 -17.44 -8.88
N TYR A 13 13.85 -17.21 -9.75
CA TYR A 13 14.06 -16.66 -11.08
C TYR A 13 12.95 -15.66 -11.43
N ASP A 14 13.34 -14.52 -12.02
CA ASP A 14 12.46 -13.50 -12.54
C ASP A 14 12.69 -13.36 -14.05
N THR A 15 11.63 -13.54 -14.84
CA THR A 15 11.73 -13.50 -16.32
C THR A 15 11.93 -12.10 -16.88
N ASN A 16 11.64 -11.04 -16.09
CA ASN A 16 11.76 -9.65 -16.52
C ASN A 16 12.11 -8.75 -15.31
N PRO A 17 13.35 -8.82 -14.78
CA PRO A 17 13.74 -8.11 -13.57
C PRO A 17 13.61 -6.59 -13.70
N ASN A 18 13.77 -6.05 -14.89
CA ASN A 18 13.66 -4.62 -15.17
C ASN A 18 12.24 -4.13 -15.47
N ARG A 19 11.28 -5.03 -15.65
CA ARG A 19 9.88 -4.67 -16.02
C ARG A 19 9.84 -3.80 -17.28
N ILE A 20 10.48 -4.26 -18.34
CA ILE A 20 10.53 -3.58 -19.65
C ILE A 20 9.76 -4.41 -20.71
N PRO A 21 9.32 -3.80 -21.83
CA PRO A 21 8.48 -4.46 -22.84
C PRO A 21 9.12 -5.69 -23.47
N ASN A 22 10.40 -5.60 -23.78
CA ASN A 22 11.15 -6.66 -24.46
C ASN A 22 12.40 -7.01 -23.65
N PRO A 23 12.30 -7.83 -22.59
CA PRO A 23 13.44 -8.19 -21.78
C PRO A 23 14.44 -9.01 -22.61
N SER A 24 15.72 -8.67 -22.51
CA SER A 24 16.80 -9.44 -23.14
C SER A 24 17.09 -10.77 -22.43
N GLY A 25 16.47 -11.02 -21.29
CA GLY A 25 16.58 -12.23 -20.48
C GLY A 25 16.06 -12.01 -19.07
N GLY A 26 15.89 -13.09 -18.33
CA GLY A 26 15.56 -13.06 -16.92
C GLY A 26 16.81 -13.04 -16.04
N SER A 27 16.61 -13.07 -14.73
CA SER A 27 17.69 -13.12 -13.76
C SER A 27 17.35 -14.06 -12.62
N SER A 28 18.35 -14.82 -12.18
CA SER A 28 18.31 -15.51 -10.90
C SER A 28 18.29 -14.48 -9.78
N LEU A 29 17.56 -14.76 -8.72
CA LEU A 29 17.48 -13.82 -7.59
C LEU A 29 17.54 -14.53 -6.26
N LEU A 30 18.06 -13.79 -5.27
CA LEU A 30 17.97 -14.11 -3.85
C LEU A 30 17.10 -13.04 -3.17
N LYS A 31 15.98 -13.47 -2.58
CA LYS A 31 15.14 -12.65 -1.72
C LYS A 31 15.47 -12.96 -0.26
N THR A 32 15.84 -11.95 0.51
CA THR A 32 16.00 -12.04 1.96
C THR A 32 14.96 -11.14 2.62
N GLU A 33 14.17 -11.69 3.55
CA GLU A 33 13.16 -10.95 4.28
C GLU A 33 13.36 -11.16 5.79
N ALA A 34 13.34 -10.06 6.56
CA ALA A 34 13.30 -10.10 8.02
C ALA A 34 12.04 -9.35 8.50
N GLY A 35 11.33 -9.92 9.44
CA GLY A 35 10.10 -9.35 9.98
C GLY A 35 10.02 -9.46 11.49
N LEU A 36 9.35 -8.49 12.10
CA LEU A 36 9.01 -8.49 13.52
C LEU A 36 7.55 -8.04 13.66
N LEU A 37 6.75 -8.86 14.33
CA LEU A 37 5.43 -8.49 14.83
C LEU A 37 5.50 -8.37 16.34
N ALA A 38 4.92 -7.31 16.88
CA ALA A 38 4.86 -7.09 18.31
C ALA A 38 3.44 -6.71 18.72
N ASP A 39 2.89 -7.39 19.71
CA ASP A 39 1.58 -7.09 20.28
C ASP A 39 1.71 -6.98 21.80
N SER A 40 1.08 -5.98 22.40
CA SER A 40 0.98 -5.86 23.85
C SER A 40 -0.04 -6.86 24.41
N ASP A 41 0.13 -7.19 25.65
CA ASP A 41 -0.78 -8.00 26.48
C ASP A 41 -1.39 -7.15 27.61
N TRP A 42 -1.50 -5.86 27.42
CA TRP A 42 -2.05 -4.93 28.40
C TRP A 42 -3.57 -5.08 28.52
N GLU A 43 -4.10 -4.93 29.73
CA GLU A 43 -5.54 -5.09 29.98
C GLU A 43 -6.40 -3.93 29.42
N ARG A 44 -5.86 -2.72 29.39
CA ARG A 44 -6.62 -1.50 29.02
C ARG A 44 -6.15 -0.81 27.76
N HIS A 45 -4.89 -0.96 27.42
CA HIS A 45 -4.28 -0.28 26.27
C HIS A 45 -3.84 -1.33 25.27
N ALA A 46 -3.62 -0.93 24.03
CA ALA A 46 -3.12 -1.83 23.00
C ALA A 46 -1.97 -1.17 22.23
N LEU A 47 -0.87 -1.90 22.10
CA LEU A 47 0.23 -1.55 21.21
C LEU A 47 0.41 -2.68 20.21
N SER A 48 0.41 -2.36 18.94
CA SER A 48 0.80 -3.28 17.88
C SER A 48 1.86 -2.64 17.00
N ALA A 49 2.86 -3.41 16.62
CA ALA A 49 3.90 -2.97 15.70
C ALA A 49 4.22 -4.06 14.68
N VAL A 50 4.45 -3.63 13.46
CA VAL A 50 4.91 -4.46 12.34
C VAL A 50 6.15 -3.79 11.78
N LEU A 51 7.21 -4.55 11.58
CA LEU A 51 8.38 -4.13 10.83
C LEU A 51 8.77 -5.25 9.88
N ARG A 52 8.97 -4.93 8.61
CA ARG A 52 9.43 -5.86 7.58
C ARG A 52 10.48 -5.18 6.74
N GLY A 53 11.62 -5.83 6.58
CA GLY A 53 12.66 -5.46 5.63
C GLY A 53 12.85 -6.57 4.62
N THR A 54 12.90 -6.23 3.34
CA THR A 54 13.12 -7.17 2.24
C THR A 54 14.23 -6.65 1.36
N HIS A 55 15.12 -7.53 0.93
CA HIS A 55 16.15 -7.22 -0.06
C HIS A 55 16.09 -8.24 -1.20
N TYR A 56 15.99 -7.75 -2.42
CA TYR A 56 16.08 -8.54 -3.65
C TYR A 56 17.44 -8.29 -4.28
N ARG A 57 18.20 -9.37 -4.51
CA ARG A 57 19.47 -9.33 -5.22
C ARG A 57 19.34 -10.16 -6.50
N TYR A 58 19.60 -9.51 -7.63
CA TYR A 58 19.56 -10.09 -8.96
C TYR A 58 20.99 -10.32 -9.46
N PHE A 59 21.31 -11.56 -9.84
CA PHE A 59 22.69 -11.92 -10.16
C PHE A 59 23.12 -11.50 -11.57
N GLU A 60 22.22 -11.59 -12.55
CA GLU A 60 22.47 -11.21 -13.94
C GLU A 60 22.06 -9.76 -14.25
N THR A 61 21.27 -9.15 -13.39
CA THR A 61 20.75 -7.78 -13.58
C THR A 61 20.83 -6.97 -12.28
N PRO A 62 22.04 -6.62 -11.80
CA PRO A 62 22.20 -5.89 -10.52
C PRO A 62 21.46 -4.54 -10.46
N ALA A 63 21.19 -3.92 -11.62
CA ALA A 63 20.36 -2.71 -11.71
C ALA A 63 18.93 -2.87 -11.17
N ALA A 64 18.45 -4.11 -11.06
CA ALA A 64 17.15 -4.43 -10.50
C ALA A 64 17.18 -4.69 -8.99
N ASP A 65 18.36 -4.71 -8.36
CA ASP A 65 18.51 -4.89 -6.91
C ASP A 65 17.70 -3.82 -6.18
N ARG A 66 16.97 -4.25 -5.14
CA ARG A 66 16.11 -3.34 -4.42
C ARG A 66 15.93 -3.70 -2.96
N PRO A 67 16.13 -2.74 -2.05
CA PRO A 67 15.65 -2.84 -0.69
C PRO A 67 14.19 -2.36 -0.60
N GLU A 68 13.45 -2.96 0.30
CA GLU A 68 12.10 -2.51 0.67
C GLU A 68 11.99 -2.60 2.19
N VAL A 69 11.38 -1.59 2.81
CA VAL A 69 11.09 -1.58 4.24
C VAL A 69 9.66 -1.11 4.44
N ASP A 70 8.93 -1.81 5.27
CA ASP A 70 7.58 -1.44 5.68
C ASP A 70 7.47 -1.55 7.20
N GLY A 71 7.04 -0.47 7.84
CA GLY A 71 6.89 -0.38 9.28
C GLY A 71 5.60 0.35 9.66
N ALA A 72 4.90 -0.17 10.64
CA ALA A 72 3.75 0.48 11.25
C ALA A 72 3.73 0.22 12.74
N LEU A 73 3.38 1.25 13.51
CA LEU A 73 3.12 1.14 14.94
C LEU A 73 1.77 1.78 15.22
N ARG A 74 0.95 1.13 16.00
CA ARG A 74 -0.33 1.64 16.49
C ARG A 74 -0.39 1.51 17.99
N LEU A 75 -0.68 2.62 18.65
CA LEU A 75 -0.90 2.69 20.09
C LEU A 75 -2.31 3.20 20.34
N ARG A 76 -3.11 2.40 21.02
CA ARG A 76 -4.42 2.78 21.51
C ARG A 76 -4.37 2.93 23.03
N LEU A 77 -4.78 4.10 23.52
CA LEU A 77 -4.92 4.41 24.92
C LEU A 77 -6.41 4.53 25.26
N ASP A 78 -6.92 3.65 26.13
CA ASP A 78 -8.26 3.79 26.71
C ASP A 78 -8.14 4.80 27.86
N ALA A 79 -8.25 6.11 27.53
CA ALA A 79 -8.01 7.21 28.45
C ALA A 79 -9.11 7.28 29.53
N LEU A 80 -10.38 7.22 29.12
CA LEU A 80 -11.55 7.16 29.98
C LEU A 80 -12.40 5.96 29.56
N ARG A 81 -13.52 5.72 30.28
CA ARG A 81 -14.43 4.60 29.97
C ARG A 81 -14.93 4.62 28.52
N ASP A 82 -15.24 5.82 28.01
CA ASP A 82 -15.84 6.02 26.71
C ASP A 82 -14.96 6.86 25.76
N THR A 83 -13.69 7.13 26.16
CA THR A 83 -12.73 7.94 25.39
C THR A 83 -11.50 7.10 25.06
N THR A 84 -11.20 6.98 23.77
CA THR A 84 -9.96 6.37 23.29
C THR A 84 -9.09 7.40 22.56
N ILE A 85 -7.78 7.30 22.74
CA ILE A 85 -6.79 8.08 22.01
C ILE A 85 -5.94 7.10 21.23
N ASP A 86 -5.85 7.34 19.94
CA ASP A 86 -5.09 6.49 19.02
C ASP A 86 -3.91 7.28 18.45
N PHE A 87 -2.75 6.63 18.44
CA PHE A 87 -1.55 7.11 17.74
C PHE A 87 -1.13 6.06 16.73
N GLU A 88 -0.76 6.52 15.56
CA GLU A 88 -0.19 5.66 14.53
C GLU A 88 1.05 6.30 13.92
N THR A 89 2.01 5.49 13.56
CA THR A 89 3.12 5.90 12.69
C THR A 89 3.34 4.85 11.64
N ILE A 90 3.68 5.31 10.45
CA ILE A 90 4.08 4.47 9.33
C ILE A 90 5.42 4.94 8.81
N GLY A 91 6.22 3.99 8.33
CA GLY A 91 7.45 4.28 7.62
C GLY A 91 7.61 3.25 6.51
N ARG A 92 7.90 3.71 5.31
CA ARG A 92 8.01 2.85 4.14
C ARG A 92 9.17 3.30 3.26
N LEU A 93 9.99 2.36 2.84
CA LEU A 93 10.94 2.51 1.76
C LEU A 93 10.52 1.56 0.65
N THR A 94 10.18 2.09 -0.51
CA THR A 94 9.78 1.31 -1.67
C THR A 94 10.63 1.67 -2.87
N THR A 95 10.81 0.70 -3.75
CA THR A 95 11.47 0.95 -5.03
C THR A 95 10.42 1.26 -6.08
N GLN A 96 10.66 2.31 -6.85
CA GLN A 96 9.78 2.76 -7.91
C GLN A 96 9.54 1.63 -8.92
N GLN A 97 8.26 1.38 -9.21
CA GLN A 97 7.87 0.40 -10.22
C GLN A 97 7.84 1.09 -11.60
N PRO A 98 8.39 0.48 -12.65
CA PRO A 98 8.29 1.04 -14.00
C PRO A 98 6.85 1.29 -14.43
N GLY A 99 6.63 2.37 -15.10
CA GLY A 99 5.36 2.88 -15.60
C GLY A 99 5.57 4.26 -16.17
N LEU A 100 4.50 4.97 -16.53
CA LEU A 100 4.59 6.28 -17.15
C LEU A 100 5.30 7.32 -16.28
N GLU A 101 5.01 7.35 -14.99
CA GLU A 101 5.63 8.31 -14.07
C GLU A 101 7.10 7.99 -13.78
N GLN A 102 7.53 6.79 -14.09
CA GLN A 102 8.83 6.26 -13.68
C GLN A 102 9.40 5.33 -14.75
N PRO A 103 9.70 5.85 -15.95
CA PRO A 103 10.36 5.05 -16.95
C PRO A 103 11.73 4.59 -16.42
N PHE A 104 12.10 3.35 -16.76
CA PHE A 104 13.45 2.85 -16.41
C PHE A 104 14.48 3.56 -17.26
N VAL A 105 15.13 4.60 -16.71
CA VAL A 105 16.06 5.45 -17.45
C VAL A 105 17.51 5.42 -16.90
N GLY A 106 17.74 4.69 -15.81
CA GLY A 106 19.02 4.74 -15.08
C GLY A 106 19.74 3.42 -14.93
N SER A 107 20.83 3.44 -14.17
CA SER A 107 21.59 2.25 -13.78
C SER A 107 20.96 1.50 -12.58
N SER A 108 19.97 2.10 -11.94
CA SER A 108 19.15 1.52 -10.86
C SER A 108 17.80 2.20 -10.82
N ARG A 109 16.88 1.63 -10.03
CA ARG A 109 15.57 2.23 -9.81
C ARG A 109 15.62 3.27 -8.71
N GLY A 110 14.84 4.34 -8.85
CA GLY A 110 14.63 5.31 -7.79
C GLY A 110 13.91 4.68 -6.59
N GLN A 111 14.14 5.23 -5.42
CA GLN A 111 13.48 4.84 -4.19
C GLN A 111 12.53 5.94 -3.72
N ILE A 112 11.48 5.55 -3.00
CA ILE A 112 10.54 6.45 -2.36
C ILE A 112 10.57 6.15 -0.87
N LEU A 113 10.87 7.17 -0.08
CA LEU A 113 10.76 7.14 1.37
C LEU A 113 9.47 7.84 1.79
N GLU A 114 8.62 7.12 2.47
CA GLU A 114 7.36 7.64 3.03
C GLU A 114 7.39 7.53 4.56
N GLY A 115 6.98 8.58 5.23
CA GLY A 115 6.79 8.60 6.68
C GLY A 115 5.50 9.29 7.05
N GLY A 116 4.81 8.81 8.07
CA GLY A 116 3.56 9.39 8.51
C GLY A 116 3.30 9.22 10.00
N LEU A 117 2.65 10.22 10.59
CA LEU A 117 2.18 10.22 11.96
C LEU A 117 0.69 10.57 11.97
N GLY A 118 -0.09 9.90 12.80
CA GLY A 118 -1.49 10.17 13.03
C GLY A 118 -1.79 10.18 14.52
N ALA A 119 -2.65 11.09 14.94
CA ALA A 119 -3.21 11.12 16.29
C ALA A 119 -4.72 11.37 16.21
N GLY A 120 -5.49 10.62 16.97
CA GLY A 120 -6.94 10.71 16.98
C GLY A 120 -7.52 10.54 18.38
N VAL A 121 -8.71 11.09 18.57
CA VAL A 121 -9.53 10.87 19.74
C VAL A 121 -10.91 10.43 19.29
N THR A 122 -11.44 9.41 19.94
CA THR A 122 -12.80 8.92 19.72
C THR A 122 -13.55 8.94 21.05
N GLN A 123 -14.72 9.62 21.07
CA GLN A 123 -15.63 9.65 22.19
C GLN A 123 -16.89 8.85 21.85
N ARG A 124 -17.29 7.97 22.75
CA ARG A 124 -18.57 7.24 22.66
C ARG A 124 -19.63 7.90 23.54
N PHE A 125 -20.87 7.86 23.04
CA PHE A 125 -22.07 8.38 23.69
C PHE A 125 -23.17 7.31 23.57
N GLY A 126 -23.08 6.26 24.40
CA GLY A 126 -23.90 5.07 24.22
C GLY A 126 -23.52 4.35 22.94
N ASP A 127 -24.49 4.21 22.02
CA ASP A 127 -24.29 3.54 20.72
C ASP A 127 -23.70 4.50 19.65
N ALA A 128 -23.72 5.82 19.89
CA ALA A 128 -23.12 6.79 19.01
C ALA A 128 -21.62 6.99 19.33
N SER A 129 -20.85 7.37 18.33
CA SER A 129 -19.44 7.71 18.47
C SER A 129 -19.07 8.90 17.60
N LEU A 130 -18.13 9.70 18.07
CA LEU A 130 -17.54 10.82 17.33
C LEU A 130 -16.03 10.72 17.44
N GLY A 131 -15.34 10.70 16.30
CA GLY A 131 -13.89 10.64 16.20
C GLY A 131 -13.33 11.84 15.44
N LEU A 132 -12.23 12.37 15.92
CA LEU A 132 -11.41 13.39 15.24
C LEU A 132 -9.98 12.87 15.13
N LYS A 133 -9.40 12.91 13.92
CA LYS A 133 -8.03 12.46 13.67
C LYS A 133 -7.27 13.49 12.85
N GLY A 134 -6.05 13.80 13.27
CA GLY A 134 -5.08 14.58 12.51
C GLY A 134 -3.98 13.67 11.98
N THR A 135 -3.46 13.98 10.79
CA THR A 135 -2.35 13.26 10.17
C THR A 135 -1.33 14.22 9.59
N VAL A 136 -0.06 13.85 9.66
CA VAL A 136 1.03 14.48 8.93
C VAL A 136 1.84 13.41 8.23
N GLY A 137 2.29 13.70 7.01
CA GLY A 137 3.09 12.78 6.22
C GLY A 137 4.19 13.49 5.45
N ARG A 138 5.24 12.75 5.14
CA ARG A 138 6.36 13.16 4.31
C ARG A 138 6.62 12.12 3.26
N GLN A 139 6.84 12.54 2.02
CA GLN A 139 7.25 11.69 0.91
C GLN A 139 8.48 12.30 0.25
N VAL A 140 9.52 11.48 0.06
CA VAL A 140 10.79 11.90 -0.53
C VAL A 140 11.15 10.93 -1.64
N TYR A 141 11.50 11.46 -2.80
CA TYR A 141 11.94 10.71 -3.97
C TYR A 141 13.44 10.81 -4.10
N GLU A 142 14.15 9.69 -4.01
CA GLU A 142 15.59 9.67 -4.22
C GLU A 142 15.94 9.89 -5.70
N ALA A 143 17.09 10.54 -5.91
CA ALA A 143 17.60 10.74 -7.25
C ALA A 143 17.98 9.40 -7.90
N ILE A 144 17.70 9.26 -9.20
CA ILE A 144 18.00 8.05 -9.97
C ILE A 144 19.43 8.17 -10.51
N PRO A 145 20.38 7.26 -10.15
CA PRO A 145 21.70 7.22 -10.74
C PRO A 145 21.65 6.90 -12.24
N LEU A 146 22.32 7.68 -13.05
CA LEU A 146 22.48 7.43 -14.48
C LEU A 146 23.82 6.75 -14.74
N GLY A 147 23.90 5.89 -15.77
CA GLY A 147 25.09 5.09 -16.05
C GLY A 147 26.35 5.88 -16.42
N ASN A 148 26.25 7.20 -16.61
CA ASN A 148 27.36 8.12 -16.90
C ASN A 148 27.93 8.85 -15.66
N GLY A 149 27.54 8.42 -14.44
CA GLY A 149 27.95 9.05 -13.19
C GLY A 149 27.11 10.29 -12.79
N GLN A 150 26.14 10.68 -13.59
CA GLN A 150 25.16 11.71 -13.24
C GLN A 150 23.98 11.10 -12.49
N SER A 151 23.12 11.95 -11.94
CA SER A 151 21.86 11.52 -11.34
C SER A 151 20.70 12.40 -11.84
N LEU A 152 19.55 11.77 -12.03
CA LEU A 152 18.28 12.45 -12.32
C LEU A 152 17.63 12.82 -10.98
N SER A 153 17.55 14.11 -10.68
CA SER A 153 16.85 14.60 -9.50
C SER A 153 15.33 14.38 -9.64
N GLN A 154 14.68 14.01 -8.55
CA GLN A 154 13.23 13.89 -8.42
C GLN A 154 12.68 14.75 -7.26
N SER A 155 13.48 15.69 -6.77
CA SER A 155 13.15 16.52 -5.60
C SER A 155 11.94 17.46 -5.83
N ASP A 156 11.54 17.66 -7.07
CA ASP A 156 10.29 18.36 -7.43
C ASP A 156 9.02 17.55 -7.10
N ARG A 157 9.18 16.27 -6.71
CA ARG A 157 8.11 15.38 -6.27
C ARG A 157 8.01 15.26 -4.74
N ASP A 158 8.99 15.80 -4.02
CA ASP A 158 9.02 15.77 -2.56
C ASP A 158 7.89 16.61 -1.98
N LEU A 159 7.14 16.04 -1.04
CA LEU A 159 5.98 16.73 -0.48
C LEU A 159 5.74 16.39 1.00
N ASN A 160 5.07 17.33 1.66
CA ASN A 160 4.45 17.16 2.97
C ASN A 160 2.93 17.09 2.82
N SER A 161 2.29 16.23 3.57
CA SER A 161 0.83 16.09 3.63
C SER A 161 0.30 16.35 5.04
N TYR A 162 -0.82 17.04 5.13
CA TYR A 162 -1.52 17.35 6.37
C TYR A 162 -2.99 17.00 6.19
N GLY A 163 -3.58 16.28 7.13
CA GLY A 163 -4.97 15.85 7.00
C GLY A 163 -5.72 15.94 8.32
N VAL A 164 -7.03 16.17 8.21
CA VAL A 164 -7.97 16.09 9.32
C VAL A 164 -9.16 15.25 8.87
N THR A 165 -9.57 14.31 9.72
CA THR A 165 -10.72 13.45 9.49
C THR A 165 -11.68 13.57 10.67
N LEU A 166 -12.95 13.84 10.38
CA LEU A 166 -14.06 13.81 11.34
C LEU A 166 -14.97 12.64 10.96
N ARG A 167 -15.25 11.75 11.92
CA ARG A 167 -16.07 10.55 11.71
C ARG A 167 -17.13 10.42 12.79
N GLY A 168 -18.39 10.36 12.38
CA GLY A 168 -19.54 10.04 13.22
C GLY A 168 -20.02 8.61 12.93
N GLY A 169 -20.22 7.81 13.95
CA GLY A 169 -20.70 6.42 13.82
C GLY A 169 -21.83 6.11 14.80
N TYR A 170 -22.62 5.09 14.47
CA TYR A 170 -23.70 4.59 15.31
C TYR A 170 -23.77 3.07 15.26
N GLU A 171 -23.80 2.39 16.41
CA GLU A 171 -23.92 0.94 16.47
C GLU A 171 -25.40 0.53 16.41
N VAL A 172 -25.88 0.16 15.22
CA VAL A 172 -27.29 -0.22 14.99
C VAL A 172 -27.61 -1.62 15.52
N SER A 173 -26.61 -2.48 15.58
CA SER A 173 -26.66 -3.80 16.22
C SER A 173 -25.22 -4.23 16.56
N PRO A 174 -25.03 -5.19 17.48
CA PRO A 174 -23.69 -5.68 17.82
C PRO A 174 -22.89 -6.06 16.57
N GLY A 175 -21.76 -5.37 16.36
CA GLY A 175 -20.86 -5.59 15.23
C GLY A 175 -21.26 -4.97 13.89
N ILE A 176 -22.32 -4.14 13.83
CA ILE A 176 -22.68 -3.36 12.65
C ILE A 176 -22.71 -1.88 13.01
N LYS A 177 -21.73 -1.13 12.51
CA LYS A 177 -21.52 0.29 12.84
C LYS A 177 -21.47 1.15 11.58
N PRO A 178 -22.63 1.61 11.05
CA PRO A 178 -22.64 2.61 10.01
C PRO A 178 -21.97 3.90 10.47
N PHE A 179 -21.35 4.61 9.54
CA PHE A 179 -20.66 5.88 9.80
C PHE A 179 -20.78 6.86 8.62
N ALA A 180 -20.58 8.11 8.94
CA ALA A 180 -20.29 9.16 7.99
C ALA A 180 -18.94 9.80 8.35
N GLU A 181 -18.17 10.16 7.32
CA GLU A 181 -16.82 10.68 7.47
C GLU A 181 -16.60 11.86 6.54
N PHE A 182 -15.97 12.90 7.05
CA PHE A 182 -15.43 14.03 6.29
C PHE A 182 -13.91 14.04 6.45
N THR A 183 -13.18 14.17 5.34
CA THR A 183 -11.72 14.34 5.33
C THR A 183 -11.37 15.61 4.57
N GLY A 184 -10.52 16.44 5.16
CA GLY A 184 -9.86 17.54 4.47
C GLY A 184 -8.36 17.35 4.54
N ASP A 185 -7.65 17.60 3.43
CA ASP A 185 -6.19 17.48 3.38
C ASP A 185 -5.53 18.59 2.56
N ARG A 186 -4.26 18.83 2.86
CA ARG A 186 -3.38 19.72 2.12
C ARG A 186 -2.08 19.00 1.80
N ARG A 187 -1.65 19.05 0.53
CA ARG A 187 -0.33 18.59 0.08
C ARG A 187 0.49 19.78 -0.33
N ILE A 188 1.71 19.86 0.18
CA ILE A 188 2.63 20.98 -0.06
C ILE A 188 3.93 20.39 -0.58
N TYR A 189 4.24 20.69 -1.84
CA TYR A 189 5.50 20.32 -2.47
C TYR A 189 6.62 21.22 -1.97
N ASP A 190 7.83 20.67 -1.81
CA ASP A 190 9.00 21.43 -1.38
C ASP A 190 9.40 22.46 -2.43
N GLN A 191 9.32 22.10 -3.70
CA GLN A 191 9.53 23.01 -4.80
C GLN A 191 8.21 23.66 -5.20
N ALA A 192 8.19 24.99 -5.21
CA ALA A 192 7.00 25.74 -5.59
C ALA A 192 6.54 25.47 -7.03
N ILE A 193 7.48 25.07 -7.90
CA ILE A 193 7.27 24.80 -9.33
C ILE A 193 8.02 23.51 -9.67
N ASP A 194 7.31 22.55 -10.29
CA ASP A 194 7.90 21.30 -10.78
C ASP A 194 8.75 21.49 -12.04
N ALA A 195 9.40 20.42 -12.50
CA ALA A 195 10.18 20.43 -13.74
C ALA A 195 9.32 20.78 -15.00
N GLY A 196 8.00 20.60 -14.95
CA GLY A 196 7.03 20.97 -15.98
C GLY A 196 6.56 22.43 -15.89
N GLY A 197 6.97 23.19 -14.89
CA GLY A 197 6.59 24.59 -14.70
C GLY A 197 5.22 24.77 -13.99
N TYR A 198 4.71 23.77 -13.27
CA TYR A 198 3.44 23.80 -12.58
C TYR A 198 3.59 23.90 -11.06
N ARG A 199 2.64 24.58 -10.40
CA ARG A 199 2.50 24.59 -8.93
C ARG A 199 1.57 23.46 -8.49
N ARG A 200 2.13 22.31 -8.09
CA ARG A 200 1.37 21.09 -7.80
C ARG A 200 0.83 20.99 -6.38
N SER A 201 1.17 21.92 -5.49
CA SER A 201 0.54 21.94 -4.15
C SER A 201 -0.98 22.00 -4.29
N SER A 202 -1.69 21.25 -3.43
CA SER A 202 -3.12 20.97 -3.63
C SER A 202 -3.88 20.84 -2.33
N SER A 203 -5.18 21.09 -2.35
CA SER A 203 -6.13 20.84 -1.25
C SER A 203 -7.17 19.82 -1.66
N GLY A 204 -7.39 18.82 -0.82
CA GLY A 204 -8.37 17.76 -1.03
C GLY A 204 -9.50 17.81 0.01
N GLN A 205 -10.70 17.40 -0.40
CA GLN A 205 -11.85 17.18 0.47
C GLN A 205 -12.58 15.93 0.02
N ALA A 206 -13.08 15.15 0.98
CA ALA A 206 -13.89 13.97 0.69
C ALA A 206 -14.97 13.77 1.76
N VAL A 207 -16.13 13.32 1.31
CA VAL A 207 -17.22 12.84 2.18
C VAL A 207 -17.47 11.38 1.87
N ARG A 208 -17.54 10.55 2.90
CA ARG A 208 -17.81 9.11 2.76
C ARG A 208 -18.92 8.69 3.72
N ALA A 209 -19.67 7.69 3.31
CA ALA A 209 -20.56 6.94 4.18
C ALA A 209 -20.24 5.46 4.05
N GLY A 210 -20.30 4.73 5.14
CA GLY A 210 -19.92 3.33 5.15
C GLY A 210 -20.39 2.59 6.37
N THR A 211 -19.88 1.38 6.53
CA THR A 211 -20.15 0.56 7.71
C THR A 211 -18.90 -0.23 8.11
N THR A 212 -18.63 -0.27 9.40
CA THR A 212 -17.70 -1.23 10.00
C THR A 212 -18.49 -2.47 10.35
N LEU A 213 -17.97 -3.63 9.98
CA LEU A 213 -18.59 -4.94 10.17
C LEU A 213 -17.71 -5.81 11.08
N GLU A 214 -18.29 -6.33 12.13
CA GLU A 214 -17.70 -7.32 13.02
C GLU A 214 -18.77 -8.39 13.31
N ILE A 215 -19.30 -8.98 12.22
CA ILE A 215 -20.39 -9.95 12.28
C ILE A 215 -19.81 -11.30 12.66
N THR A 216 -19.82 -11.58 13.95
CA THR A 216 -19.18 -12.77 14.52
C THR A 216 -17.69 -12.82 14.15
N ARG A 217 -17.04 -13.98 14.24
CA ARG A 217 -15.66 -14.15 13.74
C ARG A 217 -15.59 -14.46 12.23
N LEU A 218 -16.75 -14.39 11.54
CA LEU A 218 -16.84 -14.80 10.14
C LEU A 218 -16.53 -13.66 9.17
N ILE A 219 -16.99 -12.44 9.49
CA ILE A 219 -16.75 -11.26 8.63
C ILE A 219 -16.32 -10.11 9.52
N VAL A 220 -15.12 -9.60 9.25
CA VAL A 220 -14.55 -8.41 9.90
C VAL A 220 -14.04 -7.47 8.83
N GLY A 221 -14.34 -6.19 8.97
CA GLY A 221 -13.79 -5.18 8.09
C GLY A 221 -14.64 -3.94 7.98
N GLU A 222 -14.43 -3.21 6.91
CA GLU A 222 -15.10 -1.95 6.63
C GLU A 222 -15.33 -1.78 5.14
N ALA A 223 -16.45 -1.18 4.78
CA ALA A 223 -16.73 -0.74 3.42
C ALA A 223 -17.37 0.64 3.43
N SER A 224 -16.98 1.49 2.48
CA SER A 224 -17.50 2.84 2.33
C SER A 224 -17.56 3.28 0.89
N VAL A 225 -18.46 4.21 0.61
CA VAL A 225 -18.57 4.93 -0.65
C VAL A 225 -18.64 6.41 -0.38
N GLY A 226 -18.23 7.22 -1.33
CA GLY A 226 -18.20 8.66 -1.14
C GLY A 226 -17.85 9.43 -2.40
N TYR A 227 -17.60 10.70 -2.22
CA TYR A 227 -17.17 11.60 -3.27
C TYR A 227 -16.02 12.47 -2.76
N GLY A 228 -15.02 12.67 -3.58
CA GLY A 228 -13.85 13.48 -3.27
C GLY A 228 -13.52 14.44 -4.40
N GLN A 229 -12.89 15.54 -4.01
CA GLN A 229 -12.33 16.51 -4.96
C GLN A 229 -10.98 17.00 -4.48
N ARG A 230 -10.13 17.39 -5.43
CA ARG A 230 -8.83 17.99 -5.18
C ARG A 230 -8.60 19.16 -6.12
N GLN A 231 -8.14 20.28 -5.56
CA GLN A 231 -7.84 21.52 -6.30
C GLN A 231 -6.36 21.84 -6.16
N TYR A 232 -5.74 22.24 -7.25
CA TYR A 232 -4.32 22.60 -7.33
C TYR A 232 -4.13 24.12 -7.19
N ASP A 233 -2.95 24.52 -6.72
CA ASP A 233 -2.59 25.94 -6.62
C ASP A 233 -2.30 26.57 -8.00
N ASP A 234 -2.06 25.74 -9.02
CA ASP A 234 -1.90 26.17 -10.39
C ASP A 234 -3.25 26.17 -11.11
N PRO A 235 -3.74 27.34 -11.58
CA PRO A 235 -5.02 27.42 -12.27
C PRO A 235 -5.02 26.74 -13.66
N ARG A 236 -3.87 26.36 -14.20
CA ARG A 236 -3.74 25.60 -15.45
C ARG A 236 -4.01 24.10 -15.24
N LEU A 237 -3.90 23.62 -14.01
CA LEU A 237 -4.21 22.23 -13.67
C LEU A 237 -5.70 22.12 -13.35
N GLN A 238 -6.39 21.22 -14.03
CA GLN A 238 -7.80 20.97 -13.78
C GLN A 238 -8.00 20.31 -12.41
N PRO A 239 -9.01 20.69 -11.64
CA PRO A 239 -9.38 19.95 -10.43
C PRO A 239 -9.68 18.50 -10.76
N ILE A 240 -9.39 17.61 -9.82
CA ILE A 240 -9.77 16.21 -9.92
C ILE A 240 -10.91 15.96 -8.94
N ASP A 241 -11.93 15.28 -9.41
CA ASP A 241 -13.03 14.85 -8.56
C ASP A 241 -13.55 13.48 -9.01
N GLY A 242 -14.18 12.76 -8.11
CA GLY A 242 -14.69 11.45 -8.45
C GLY A 242 -15.33 10.70 -7.29
N PHE A 243 -15.99 9.63 -7.69
CA PHE A 243 -16.57 8.67 -6.77
C PHE A 243 -15.47 7.86 -6.07
N LEU A 244 -15.57 7.76 -4.75
CA LEU A 244 -14.66 7.02 -3.92
C LEU A 244 -15.34 5.77 -3.42
N ALA A 245 -14.72 4.61 -3.60
CA ALA A 245 -15.15 3.35 -3.01
C ALA A 245 -13.97 2.72 -2.28
N ASN A 246 -14.17 2.31 -1.03
CA ASN A 246 -13.14 1.64 -0.25
C ASN A 246 -13.74 0.44 0.47
N ALA A 247 -13.03 -0.68 0.47
CA ALA A 247 -13.39 -1.86 1.23
C ALA A 247 -12.15 -2.60 1.71
N SER A 248 -12.20 -3.10 2.92
CA SER A 248 -11.20 -4.00 3.50
C SER A 248 -11.92 -5.02 4.35
N LEU A 249 -12.11 -6.22 3.81
CA LEU A 249 -12.92 -7.27 4.41
C LEU A 249 -12.11 -8.56 4.57
N ILE A 250 -12.24 -9.20 5.72
CA ILE A 250 -11.74 -10.56 5.98
C ILE A 250 -12.96 -11.43 6.23
N TRP A 251 -13.09 -12.47 5.44
CA TRP A 251 -14.16 -13.46 5.55
C TRP A 251 -13.56 -14.85 5.79
N THR A 252 -14.00 -15.50 6.85
CA THR A 252 -13.60 -16.86 7.25
C THR A 252 -14.78 -17.82 7.13
N PRO A 253 -15.17 -18.24 5.89
CA PRO A 253 -16.32 -19.12 5.69
C PRO A 253 -16.20 -20.46 6.39
N THR A 254 -14.98 -20.92 6.60
CA THR A 254 -14.69 -22.15 7.35
C THR A 254 -13.44 -21.94 8.22
N ALA A 255 -13.22 -22.80 9.19
CA ALA A 255 -11.98 -22.78 9.99
C ALA A 255 -10.69 -23.01 9.18
N LEU A 256 -10.82 -23.48 7.93
CA LEU A 256 -9.67 -23.78 7.04
C LEU A 256 -9.49 -22.74 5.95
N THR A 257 -10.46 -21.85 5.72
CA THR A 257 -10.46 -20.92 4.59
C THR A 257 -10.58 -19.48 5.10
N THR A 258 -9.67 -18.64 4.66
CA THR A 258 -9.73 -17.19 4.86
C THR A 258 -9.71 -16.51 3.50
N VAL A 259 -10.61 -15.57 3.30
CA VAL A 259 -10.68 -14.71 2.13
C VAL A 259 -10.46 -13.28 2.59
N ALA A 260 -9.42 -12.63 2.10
CA ALA A 260 -9.18 -11.21 2.29
C ALA A 260 -9.53 -10.47 0.99
N PHE A 261 -10.38 -9.47 1.09
CA PHE A 261 -10.77 -8.61 -0.02
C PHE A 261 -10.41 -7.16 0.30
N LYS A 262 -9.82 -6.46 -0.67
CA LYS A 262 -9.52 -5.03 -0.60
C LYS A 262 -9.97 -4.37 -1.88
N ALA A 263 -10.51 -3.16 -1.77
CA ALA A 263 -10.78 -2.29 -2.91
C ALA A 263 -10.55 -0.84 -2.49
N GLY A 264 -10.12 -0.01 -3.43
CA GLY A 264 -9.88 1.40 -3.16
C GLY A 264 -9.98 2.26 -4.40
N THR A 265 -10.49 3.47 -4.21
CA THR A 265 -10.36 4.56 -5.19
C THR A 265 -9.61 5.69 -4.52
N GLU A 266 -8.54 6.16 -5.17
CA GLU A 266 -7.67 7.24 -4.69
C GLU A 266 -7.55 8.35 -5.74
N LEU A 267 -7.59 9.62 -5.27
CA LEU A 267 -7.18 10.78 -6.05
C LEU A 267 -5.69 11.01 -5.83
N SER A 268 -4.89 10.58 -6.79
CA SER A 268 -3.42 10.55 -6.70
C SER A 268 -2.79 11.75 -7.38
N GLU A 269 -1.61 12.11 -6.91
CA GLU A 269 -0.75 13.10 -7.56
C GLU A 269 -0.03 12.48 -8.76
N THR A 270 0.36 13.30 -9.72
CA THR A 270 1.22 12.92 -10.84
C THR A 270 2.15 14.06 -11.24
N THR A 271 3.29 13.74 -11.83
CA THR A 271 4.16 14.70 -12.50
C THR A 271 4.17 14.52 -14.02
N VAL A 272 3.29 13.69 -14.54
CA VAL A 272 3.12 13.51 -15.98
C VAL A 272 2.75 14.84 -16.62
N SER A 273 3.50 15.22 -17.67
CA SER A 273 3.27 16.48 -18.36
C SER A 273 1.86 16.54 -18.96
N GLY A 274 1.16 17.63 -18.71
CA GLY A 274 -0.21 17.85 -19.16
C GLY A 274 -1.28 17.17 -18.29
N ALA A 275 -0.93 16.27 -17.38
CA ALA A 275 -1.86 15.71 -16.42
C ALA A 275 -1.89 16.53 -15.13
N SER A 276 -3.08 16.74 -14.59
CA SER A 276 -3.25 17.38 -13.27
C SER A 276 -3.05 16.38 -12.12
N GLY A 277 -3.46 15.15 -12.29
CA GLY A 277 -3.32 14.06 -11.35
C GLY A 277 -3.89 12.78 -11.94
N ALA A 278 -4.15 11.80 -11.10
CA ALA A 278 -4.72 10.52 -11.55
C ALA A 278 -5.80 10.00 -10.58
N ILE A 279 -6.76 9.30 -11.13
CA ILE A 279 -7.70 8.49 -10.35
C ILE A 279 -7.24 7.05 -10.44
N VAL A 280 -6.95 6.46 -9.29
CA VAL A 280 -6.50 5.07 -9.19
C VAL A 280 -7.62 4.23 -8.61
N HIS A 281 -8.11 3.28 -9.37
CA HIS A 281 -9.01 2.23 -8.90
C HIS A 281 -8.21 0.96 -8.64
N SER A 282 -8.37 0.36 -7.49
CA SER A 282 -7.69 -0.89 -7.14
C SER A 282 -8.65 -1.89 -6.54
N ALA A 283 -8.43 -3.17 -6.81
CA ALA A 283 -9.14 -4.26 -6.15
C ALA A 283 -8.22 -5.49 -6.04
N GLY A 284 -8.30 -6.17 -4.90
CA GLY A 284 -7.51 -7.37 -4.64
C GLY A 284 -8.28 -8.39 -3.82
N ILE A 285 -8.01 -9.66 -4.08
CA ILE A 285 -8.53 -10.79 -3.33
C ILE A 285 -7.40 -11.78 -3.05
N GLU A 286 -7.28 -12.20 -1.81
CA GLU A 286 -6.42 -13.31 -1.40
C GLU A 286 -7.26 -14.38 -0.73
N VAL A 287 -7.16 -15.61 -1.22
CA VAL A 287 -7.82 -16.79 -0.65
C VAL A 287 -6.74 -17.70 -0.09
N THR A 288 -6.75 -17.95 1.20
CA THR A 288 -5.86 -18.91 1.86
C THR A 288 -6.67 -20.10 2.35
N HIS A 289 -6.27 -21.32 1.95
CA HIS A 289 -6.89 -22.58 2.37
C HIS A 289 -5.88 -23.53 3.00
N ALA A 290 -6.19 -24.03 4.19
CA ALA A 290 -5.40 -25.03 4.88
C ALA A 290 -5.75 -26.43 4.36
N LEU A 291 -4.98 -26.93 3.38
CA LEU A 291 -5.14 -28.28 2.82
C LEU A 291 -4.89 -29.37 3.87
N ARG A 292 -3.92 -29.10 4.77
CA ARG A 292 -3.56 -29.94 5.92
C ARG A 292 -3.11 -29.01 7.06
N ARG A 293 -2.98 -29.54 8.28
CA ARG A 293 -2.45 -28.79 9.44
C ARG A 293 -1.07 -28.17 9.18
N TYR A 294 -0.29 -28.81 8.31
CA TYR A 294 1.08 -28.42 7.98
C TYR A 294 1.21 -27.87 6.55
N LEU A 295 0.14 -27.81 5.76
CA LEU A 295 0.18 -27.39 4.36
C LEU A 295 -0.95 -26.40 4.07
N SER A 296 -0.63 -25.19 3.65
CA SER A 296 -1.59 -24.20 3.18
C SER A 296 -1.26 -23.70 1.78
N LEU A 297 -2.31 -23.44 1.01
CA LEU A 297 -2.24 -22.82 -0.31
C LEU A 297 -2.92 -21.46 -0.23
N SER A 298 -2.24 -20.44 -0.75
CA SER A 298 -2.82 -19.11 -0.97
C SER A 298 -2.83 -18.78 -2.45
N ALA A 299 -3.93 -18.22 -2.91
CA ALA A 299 -4.07 -17.64 -4.24
C ALA A 299 -4.41 -16.15 -4.10
N LEU A 300 -3.71 -15.30 -4.82
CA LEU A 300 -3.97 -13.87 -4.83
C LEU A 300 -4.21 -13.36 -6.25
N ARG A 301 -5.04 -12.33 -6.38
CA ARG A 301 -5.18 -11.52 -7.56
C ARG A 301 -5.42 -10.07 -7.14
N ASP A 302 -4.52 -9.20 -7.57
CA ASP A 302 -4.63 -7.75 -7.38
C ASP A 302 -4.66 -7.08 -8.76
N GLY A 303 -5.47 -6.05 -8.90
CA GLY A 303 -5.55 -5.24 -10.11
C GLY A 303 -5.67 -3.76 -9.76
N SER A 304 -5.11 -2.90 -10.58
CA SER A 304 -5.33 -1.45 -10.51
C SER A 304 -5.41 -0.83 -11.88
N GLN A 305 -6.28 0.17 -12.02
CA GLN A 305 -6.40 1.02 -13.19
C GLN A 305 -6.08 2.45 -12.77
N THR A 306 -5.17 3.09 -13.49
CA THR A 306 -4.78 4.49 -13.31
C THR A 306 -5.27 5.31 -14.49
N LEU A 307 -6.12 6.30 -14.23
CA LEU A 307 -6.69 7.21 -15.21
C LEU A 307 -6.07 8.59 -15.01
N TYR A 308 -5.19 9.01 -15.90
CA TYR A 308 -4.54 10.32 -15.83
C TYR A 308 -5.50 11.42 -16.29
N GLN A 309 -5.68 12.44 -15.45
CA GLN A 309 -6.62 13.53 -15.70
C GLN A 309 -5.97 14.67 -16.49
N GLY A 310 -6.58 15.07 -17.60
CA GLY A 310 -6.05 16.09 -18.51
C GLY A 310 -5.33 15.52 -19.74
N VAL A 311 -5.03 14.23 -19.75
CA VAL A 311 -4.41 13.52 -20.89
C VAL A 311 -5.11 12.17 -21.11
N PRO A 312 -5.18 11.66 -22.36
CA PRO A 312 -5.86 10.40 -22.66
C PRO A 312 -4.95 9.19 -22.38
N ILE A 313 -4.47 9.06 -21.16
CA ILE A 313 -3.54 8.00 -20.75
C ILE A 313 -4.18 7.15 -19.66
N THR A 314 -4.05 5.83 -19.83
CA THR A 314 -4.49 4.83 -18.87
C THR A 314 -3.40 3.78 -18.67
N GLU A 315 -3.26 3.26 -17.45
CA GLU A 315 -2.41 2.13 -17.12
C GLU A 315 -3.23 1.11 -16.32
N ASP A 316 -3.24 -0.13 -16.79
CA ASP A 316 -3.85 -1.26 -16.11
C ASP A 316 -2.75 -2.20 -15.60
N ARG A 317 -2.73 -2.46 -14.29
CA ARG A 317 -1.82 -3.42 -13.64
C ARG A 317 -2.59 -4.63 -13.17
N LEU A 318 -2.00 -5.79 -13.36
CA LEU A 318 -2.47 -7.05 -12.83
C LEU A 318 -1.33 -7.78 -12.15
N THR A 319 -1.58 -8.27 -10.95
CA THR A 319 -0.72 -9.23 -10.24
C THR A 319 -1.54 -10.43 -9.86
N ALA A 320 -1.09 -11.63 -10.23
CA ALA A 320 -1.70 -12.88 -9.84
C ALA A 320 -0.64 -13.81 -9.26
N GLY A 321 -0.95 -14.54 -8.18
CA GLY A 321 0.06 -15.36 -7.52
C GLY A 321 -0.53 -16.57 -6.82
N LEU A 322 0.32 -17.61 -6.71
CA LEU A 322 0.08 -18.78 -5.88
C LEU A 322 1.24 -18.95 -4.90
N ARG A 323 0.93 -19.30 -3.67
CA ARG A 323 1.89 -19.55 -2.60
C ARG A 323 1.53 -20.83 -1.87
N LEU A 324 2.50 -21.71 -1.71
CA LEU A 324 2.40 -22.92 -0.92
C LEU A 324 3.32 -22.80 0.30
N ASP A 325 2.76 -22.93 1.49
CA ASP A 325 3.49 -22.95 2.75
C ASP A 325 3.42 -24.34 3.36
N TRP A 326 4.58 -25.00 3.50
CA TRP A 326 4.73 -26.29 4.14
C TRP A 326 5.47 -26.14 5.46
N LYS A 327 4.74 -26.27 6.56
CA LYS A 327 5.25 -26.19 7.93
C LYS A 327 5.92 -27.50 8.30
N LEU A 328 7.25 -27.57 8.29
CA LEU A 328 8.00 -28.74 8.75
C LEU A 328 7.86 -28.93 10.28
N ASN A 329 7.83 -27.81 11.00
CA ASN A 329 7.54 -27.73 12.42
C ASN A 329 7.02 -26.33 12.77
N ARG A 330 6.95 -25.97 14.08
CA ARG A 330 6.45 -24.65 14.52
C ARG A 330 7.33 -23.49 14.09
N SER A 331 8.63 -23.74 13.91
CA SER A 331 9.62 -22.70 13.65
C SER A 331 10.13 -22.68 12.22
N VAL A 332 9.90 -23.74 11.43
CA VAL A 332 10.47 -23.88 10.07
C VAL A 332 9.36 -24.12 9.07
N VAL A 333 9.29 -23.26 8.06
CA VAL A 333 8.34 -23.33 6.94
C VAL A 333 9.12 -23.32 5.63
N VAL A 334 8.85 -24.27 4.76
CA VAL A 334 9.25 -24.22 3.34
C VAL A 334 8.17 -23.48 2.59
N ARG A 335 8.57 -22.50 1.80
CA ARG A 335 7.67 -21.69 0.98
C ARG A 335 8.01 -21.82 -0.48
N ALA A 336 7.02 -22.04 -1.32
CA ALA A 336 7.14 -21.93 -2.76
C ALA A 336 6.10 -20.94 -3.27
N SER A 337 6.47 -20.10 -4.23
CA SER A 337 5.53 -19.15 -4.83
C SER A 337 5.83 -18.92 -6.32
N VAL A 338 4.76 -18.60 -7.04
CA VAL A 338 4.80 -18.07 -8.40
C VAL A 338 3.94 -16.82 -8.44
N THR A 339 4.47 -15.75 -9.05
CA THR A 339 3.76 -14.49 -9.24
C THR A 339 3.86 -14.08 -10.70
N HIS A 340 2.75 -13.75 -11.31
CA HIS A 340 2.63 -13.14 -12.62
C HIS A 340 2.28 -11.66 -12.46
N GLU A 341 3.02 -10.80 -13.14
CA GLU A 341 2.79 -9.35 -13.17
C GLU A 341 2.62 -8.92 -14.62
N GLN A 342 1.64 -8.05 -14.87
CA GLN A 342 1.36 -7.45 -16.17
C GLN A 342 1.07 -5.96 -15.99
N LEU A 343 1.61 -5.15 -16.87
CA LEU A 343 1.25 -3.75 -17.08
C LEU A 343 0.83 -3.58 -18.52
N ASP A 344 -0.37 -3.07 -18.73
CA ASP A 344 -0.88 -2.62 -20.02
C ASP A 344 -1.04 -1.10 -19.95
N SER A 345 -0.43 -0.39 -20.88
CA SER A 345 -0.47 1.07 -20.95
C SER A 345 -1.01 1.52 -22.30
N SER A 346 -1.78 2.60 -22.31
CA SER A 346 -2.18 3.24 -23.57
C SER A 346 -1.01 3.90 -24.31
N ILE A 347 0.17 3.99 -23.69
CA ILE A 347 1.40 4.48 -24.31
C ILE A 347 2.13 3.32 -24.97
N PRO A 348 2.36 3.38 -26.29
CA PRO A 348 3.09 2.34 -27.01
C PRO A 348 4.50 2.10 -26.40
N GLY A 349 4.82 0.84 -26.15
CA GLY A 349 6.13 0.46 -25.63
C GLY A 349 6.32 0.61 -24.13
N ALA A 350 5.25 0.82 -23.35
CA ALA A 350 5.31 0.83 -21.88
C ALA A 350 4.83 -0.50 -21.26
N ASP A 351 4.22 -1.39 -22.06
CA ASP A 351 3.68 -2.65 -21.61
C ASP A 351 4.78 -3.63 -21.16
N TYR A 352 4.50 -4.42 -20.14
CA TYR A 352 5.39 -5.53 -19.80
C TYR A 352 4.64 -6.68 -19.13
N THR A 353 5.27 -7.84 -19.18
CA THR A 353 4.91 -9.00 -18.35
C THR A 353 6.14 -9.54 -17.64
N ALA A 354 5.93 -10.11 -16.45
CA ALA A 354 6.98 -10.77 -15.68
C ALA A 354 6.42 -11.95 -14.89
N ASN A 355 7.21 -13.01 -14.78
CA ASN A 355 6.93 -14.14 -13.91
C ASN A 355 8.06 -14.31 -12.92
N VAL A 356 7.72 -14.40 -11.63
CA VAL A 356 8.68 -14.59 -10.55
C VAL A 356 8.41 -15.92 -9.87
N TYR A 357 9.41 -16.77 -9.81
CA TYR A 357 9.37 -18.09 -9.17
C TYR A 357 10.31 -18.07 -7.97
N LEU A 358 9.83 -18.43 -6.78
CA LEU A 358 10.62 -18.44 -5.55
C LEU A 358 10.42 -19.74 -4.78
N VAL A 359 11.50 -20.26 -4.22
CA VAL A 359 11.48 -21.33 -3.22
C VAL A 359 12.42 -20.94 -2.08
N GLY A 360 11.98 -21.08 -0.85
CA GLY A 360 12.77 -20.65 0.30
C GLY A 360 12.39 -21.31 1.61
N LEU A 361 13.14 -20.90 2.62
CA LEU A 361 12.97 -21.30 4.01
C LEU A 361 12.65 -20.07 4.85
N ARG A 362 11.63 -20.19 5.68
CA ARG A 362 11.25 -19.20 6.68
C ARG A 362 11.47 -19.80 8.07
N LEU A 363 12.23 -19.08 8.88
CA LEU A 363 12.40 -19.34 10.30
C LEU A 363 11.54 -18.34 11.08
N GLN A 364 10.74 -18.82 12.02
CA GLN A 364 9.84 -18.00 12.83
C GLN A 364 9.73 -18.53 14.26
N ARG A 365 9.35 -17.63 15.19
CA ARG A 365 9.12 -18.00 16.59
C ARG A 365 7.68 -17.63 17.02
#